data_13d7c52fcb6015ec471612efd7b9c3b1
#
_entry.id   13d7c52fcb6015ec471612efd7b9c3b1
#
_cell.length_a   1.000
_cell.length_b   1.000
_cell.length_c   1.000
_cell.angle_alpha   90.00
_cell.angle_beta   90.00
_cell.angle_gamma   90.00
#
_symmetry.space_group_name_H-M   'P 1'
#
loop_
_entity.id
_entity.type
_entity.pdbx_description
1 polymer ?
#
loop_
_entity_poly.entity_id
_entity_poly.type
_entity_poly.pdbx_seq_one_letter_code
_entity_poly.pdbx_strand_id
1 'polypeptide(L)'
;MDQARLQAKVAKGYGKTAQRVGALTTQYRPTGLSDPIGTAHATLFADFASDAAFSFRKPPLWDKPTVFGLFDTTDVQAGDILVAPMGTYFVARFEPFRPAVCILTNRNVSFTATGQSGSGVLDSGSADACNLAGYQDGYNGQSTDGSGSVEASGWPVSIILKNKGERVSSGLPGNLRSGQFEMLAPVVPGFTPRPYMTVTDDMGTEYTVDAVEPSQYGNRLMISVNQI
;
A
#
# COMPACT_ATOMS: atom_id res chain seq x y z
N MET A 1 -4.79 11.29 38.63
CA MET A 1 -5.42 11.96 37.45
C MET A 1 -5.92 10.83 36.56
N ASP A 2 -7.18 10.86 36.18
CA ASP A 2 -7.77 9.80 35.34
C ASP A 2 -7.21 9.87 33.91
N GLN A 3 -6.65 8.76 33.41
CA GLN A 3 -6.04 8.65 32.09
C GLN A 3 -7.04 9.02 30.98
N ALA A 4 -8.29 8.60 31.12
CA ALA A 4 -9.33 8.91 30.14
C ALA A 4 -9.59 10.43 30.02
N ARG A 5 -9.59 11.14 31.15
CA ARG A 5 -9.73 12.61 31.15
C ARG A 5 -8.56 13.32 30.52
N LEU A 6 -7.35 12.81 30.72
CA LEU A 6 -6.16 13.37 30.08
C LEU A 6 -6.22 13.15 28.56
N GLN A 7 -6.57 11.94 28.13
CA GLN A 7 -6.74 11.61 26.70
C GLN A 7 -7.80 12.49 26.03
N ALA A 8 -8.95 12.70 26.68
CA ALA A 8 -9.99 13.57 26.16
C ALA A 8 -9.52 15.03 26.00
N LYS A 9 -8.69 15.52 26.93
CA LYS A 9 -8.11 16.88 26.84
C LYS A 9 -7.11 16.99 25.68
N VAL A 10 -6.26 15.99 25.46
CA VAL A 10 -5.30 15.93 24.35
C VAL A 10 -6.05 15.87 23.02
N ALA A 11 -7.03 14.98 22.89
CA ALA A 11 -7.85 14.88 21.68
C ALA A 11 -8.60 16.19 21.38
N LYS A 12 -9.14 16.86 22.39
CA LYS A 12 -9.75 18.18 22.24
C LYS A 12 -8.76 19.26 21.78
N GLY A 13 -7.50 19.18 22.24
CA GLY A 13 -6.42 20.07 21.79
C GLY A 13 -6.11 19.86 20.32
N TYR A 14 -5.92 18.62 19.90
CA TYR A 14 -5.68 18.25 18.50
C TYR A 14 -6.85 18.65 17.58
N GLY A 15 -8.09 18.39 18.02
CA GLY A 15 -9.27 18.78 17.27
C GLY A 15 -9.37 20.29 17.03
N LYS A 16 -9.08 21.12 18.06
CA LYS A 16 -9.05 22.57 17.91
C LYS A 16 -7.96 23.04 16.92
N THR A 17 -6.81 22.39 16.92
CA THR A 17 -5.74 22.70 15.97
C THR A 17 -6.16 22.32 14.56
N ALA A 18 -6.68 21.09 14.37
CA ALA A 18 -7.17 20.61 13.09
C ALA A 18 -8.26 21.52 12.50
N GLN A 19 -9.20 22.01 13.31
CA GLN A 19 -10.24 22.93 12.87
C GLN A 19 -9.74 24.33 12.48
N ARG A 20 -8.59 24.76 13.01
CA ARG A 20 -8.04 26.11 12.73
C ARG A 20 -7.07 26.13 11.56
N VAL A 21 -6.26 25.10 11.40
CA VAL A 21 -5.16 25.05 10.43
C VAL A 21 -5.43 24.00 9.35
N GLY A 22 -6.17 22.95 9.70
CA GLY A 22 -6.44 21.81 8.82
C GLY A 22 -7.47 22.12 7.73
N ALA A 23 -7.57 21.20 6.79
CA ALA A 23 -8.51 21.21 5.68
C ALA A 23 -9.63 20.20 5.89
N LEU A 24 -10.78 20.47 5.27
CA LEU A 24 -11.88 19.51 5.22
C LEU A 24 -11.43 18.28 4.44
N THR A 25 -11.53 17.13 5.06
CA THR A 25 -10.99 15.85 4.58
C THR A 25 -12.10 14.81 4.62
N THR A 26 -12.20 13.99 3.59
CA THR A 26 -13.14 12.86 3.55
C THR A 26 -12.44 11.61 4.03
N GLN A 27 -13.06 10.94 4.99
CA GLN A 27 -12.60 9.67 5.55
C GLN A 27 -13.33 8.52 4.87
N TYR A 28 -12.57 7.51 4.47
CA TYR A 28 -13.07 6.25 3.94
C TYR A 28 -12.58 5.12 4.84
N ARG A 29 -13.47 4.17 5.12
CA ARG A 29 -13.18 2.97 5.89
C ARG A 29 -13.44 1.74 5.04
N PRO A 30 -12.43 1.25 4.32
CA PRO A 30 -12.60 0.11 3.42
C PRO A 30 -13.00 -1.15 4.18
N THR A 31 -13.98 -1.87 3.63
CA THR A 31 -14.41 -3.18 4.13
C THR A 31 -14.24 -4.30 3.11
N GLY A 32 -13.97 -3.93 1.85
CA GLY A 32 -13.81 -4.84 0.72
C GLY A 32 -12.42 -4.80 0.10
N LEU A 33 -12.23 -5.62 -0.93
CA LEU A 33 -10.95 -5.77 -1.64
C LEU A 33 -10.78 -4.76 -2.79
N SER A 34 -11.87 -4.21 -3.28
CA SER A 34 -11.88 -3.26 -4.40
C SER A 34 -12.57 -1.97 -4.01
N ASP A 35 -12.21 -0.90 -4.71
CA ASP A 35 -12.77 0.44 -4.55
C ASP A 35 -12.74 0.96 -3.10
N PRO A 36 -11.56 1.07 -2.47
CA PRO A 36 -11.45 1.49 -1.08
C PRO A 36 -11.92 2.92 -0.82
N ILE A 37 -12.13 3.72 -1.87
CA ILE A 37 -12.58 5.13 -1.81
C ILE A 37 -14.04 5.27 -2.31
N GLY A 38 -14.75 4.17 -2.52
CA GLY A 38 -16.12 4.20 -3.10
C GLY A 38 -17.18 4.83 -2.19
N THR A 39 -17.15 4.50 -0.90
CA THR A 39 -18.15 5.00 0.06
C THR A 39 -17.51 5.78 1.19
N ALA A 40 -17.84 7.07 1.28
CA ALA A 40 -17.36 7.93 2.36
C ALA A 40 -17.92 7.45 3.73
N HIS A 41 -17.04 7.34 4.73
CA HIS A 41 -17.43 7.03 6.10
C HIS A 41 -17.84 8.28 6.86
N ALA A 42 -17.02 9.33 6.80
CA ALA A 42 -17.26 10.61 7.47
C ALA A 42 -16.48 11.74 6.78
N THR A 43 -16.77 12.97 7.21
CA THR A 43 -15.95 14.15 6.89
C THR A 43 -15.40 14.71 8.19
N LEU A 44 -14.13 15.14 8.16
CA LEU A 44 -13.45 15.67 9.33
C LEU A 44 -12.48 16.79 8.92
N PHE A 45 -12.07 17.61 9.88
CA PHE A 45 -10.94 18.50 9.67
C PHE A 45 -9.64 17.77 10.04
N ALA A 46 -8.68 17.76 9.09
CA ALA A 46 -7.37 17.16 9.28
C ALA A 46 -6.25 18.13 8.93
N ASP A 47 -5.20 18.10 9.72
CA ASP A 47 -3.94 18.78 9.46
C ASP A 47 -2.81 17.75 9.39
N PHE A 48 -1.97 17.87 8.36
CA PHE A 48 -0.87 16.93 8.10
C PHE A 48 0.46 17.66 8.10
N ALA A 49 1.38 17.22 8.94
CA ALA A 49 2.72 17.78 9.03
C ALA A 49 3.80 16.69 8.92
N SER A 50 4.92 17.03 8.32
CA SER A 50 6.10 16.14 8.26
C SER A 50 6.84 15.99 9.59
N ASP A 51 6.59 16.87 10.55
CA ASP A 51 7.18 16.86 11.87
C ASP A 51 6.11 16.60 12.94
N ALA A 52 6.36 15.63 13.83
CA ALA A 52 5.48 15.32 14.96
C ALA A 52 5.24 16.50 15.91
N ALA A 53 6.17 17.46 15.96
CA ALA A 53 6.03 18.70 16.72
C ALA A 53 5.25 19.79 15.98
N PHE A 54 4.81 19.54 14.75
CA PHE A 54 4.12 20.50 13.88
C PHE A 54 4.90 21.83 13.76
N SER A 55 6.23 21.72 13.70
CA SER A 55 7.10 22.89 13.51
C SER A 55 7.24 23.21 12.02
N PHE A 56 7.11 24.49 11.66
CA PHE A 56 7.25 24.95 10.28
C PHE A 56 8.71 25.02 9.77
N ARG A 57 9.66 24.44 10.49
CA ARG A 57 11.09 24.65 10.25
C ARG A 57 11.73 23.68 9.26
N LYS A 58 11.09 22.56 8.94
CA LYS A 58 11.67 21.53 8.07
C LYS A 58 10.71 21.17 6.95
N PRO A 59 11.09 21.40 5.69
CA PRO A 59 10.29 20.90 4.57
C PRO A 59 10.29 19.36 4.55
N PRO A 60 9.24 18.73 3.99
CA PRO A 60 9.20 17.31 3.80
C PRO A 60 10.35 16.86 2.90
N LEU A 61 10.94 15.70 3.19
CA LEU A 61 11.93 15.07 2.35
C LEU A 61 11.23 14.20 1.31
N TRP A 62 11.74 14.18 0.08
CA TRP A 62 11.15 13.43 -1.04
C TRP A 62 11.02 11.93 -0.79
N ASP A 63 11.92 11.36 0.00
CA ASP A 63 12.00 9.94 0.33
C ASP A 63 11.19 9.55 1.58
N LYS A 64 10.44 10.49 2.16
CA LYS A 64 9.70 10.28 3.40
C LYS A 64 8.22 10.62 3.23
N PRO A 65 7.38 9.65 2.83
CA PRO A 65 5.95 9.86 2.69
C PRO A 65 5.23 9.88 4.05
N THR A 66 5.96 9.58 5.15
CA THR A 66 5.39 9.56 6.50
C THR A 66 5.11 10.97 6.97
N VAL A 67 3.88 11.21 7.37
CA VAL A 67 3.39 12.46 7.94
C VAL A 67 2.62 12.19 9.23
N PHE A 68 2.49 13.21 10.06
CA PHE A 68 1.71 13.17 11.28
C PHE A 68 0.40 13.90 11.08
N GLY A 69 -0.72 13.25 11.45
CA GLY A 69 -2.07 13.78 11.32
C GLY A 69 -2.65 14.22 12.66
N LEU A 70 -3.31 15.39 12.66
CA LEU A 70 -4.19 15.84 13.73
C LEU A 70 -5.61 15.88 13.20
N PHE A 71 -6.56 15.35 13.98
CA PHE A 71 -7.95 15.21 13.58
C PHE A 71 -8.88 15.85 14.62
N ASP A 72 -10.02 16.35 14.17
CA ASP A 72 -11.07 16.88 15.05
C ASP A 72 -12.04 15.79 15.54
N THR A 73 -11.80 14.55 15.17
CA THR A 73 -12.57 13.37 15.61
C THR A 73 -11.67 12.34 16.27
N THR A 74 -12.26 11.48 17.09
CA THR A 74 -11.63 10.30 17.66
C THR A 74 -11.99 9.01 16.91
N ASP A 75 -12.85 9.08 15.89
CA ASP A 75 -13.27 7.95 15.07
C ASP A 75 -12.36 7.76 13.85
N VAL A 76 -11.05 7.75 14.08
CA VAL A 76 -10.04 7.42 13.08
C VAL A 76 -9.33 6.14 13.51
N GLN A 77 -9.14 5.21 12.58
CA GLN A 77 -8.51 3.92 12.83
C GLN A 77 -7.37 3.68 11.86
N ALA A 78 -6.46 2.78 12.23
CA ALA A 78 -5.45 2.28 11.29
C ALA A 78 -6.13 1.58 10.10
N GLY A 79 -5.70 1.87 8.89
CA GLY A 79 -6.32 1.40 7.65
C GLY A 79 -7.35 2.36 7.04
N ASP A 80 -7.82 3.39 7.77
CA ASP A 80 -8.67 4.43 7.18
C ASP A 80 -7.89 5.21 6.10
N ILE A 81 -8.59 5.57 5.03
CA ILE A 81 -8.06 6.39 3.93
C ILE A 81 -8.66 7.78 4.05
N LEU A 82 -7.81 8.79 3.96
CA LEU A 82 -8.14 10.19 4.14
C LEU A 82 -7.85 10.94 2.84
N VAL A 83 -8.89 11.47 2.20
CA VAL A 83 -8.76 12.27 0.98
C VAL A 83 -8.89 13.74 1.35
N ALA A 84 -7.77 14.45 1.32
CA ALA A 84 -7.66 15.87 1.61
C ALA A 84 -7.35 16.66 0.32
N PRO A 85 -7.56 17.98 0.28
CA PRO A 85 -7.20 18.80 -0.87
C PRO A 85 -5.71 18.74 -1.27
N MET A 86 -4.83 18.40 -0.32
CA MET A 86 -3.39 18.32 -0.53
C MET A 86 -2.91 16.92 -0.97
N GLY A 87 -3.78 15.92 -0.97
CA GLY A 87 -3.46 14.54 -1.36
C GLY A 87 -4.26 13.50 -0.61
N THR A 88 -4.01 12.25 -0.97
CA THR A 88 -4.60 11.08 -0.31
C THR A 88 -3.61 10.49 0.67
N TYR A 89 -4.09 10.12 1.83
CA TYR A 89 -3.30 9.54 2.92
C TYR A 89 -3.97 8.27 3.42
N PHE A 90 -3.19 7.33 3.92
CA PHE A 90 -3.76 6.29 4.75
C PHE A 90 -3.19 6.35 6.17
N VAL A 91 -4.02 5.99 7.15
CA VAL A 91 -3.64 5.97 8.56
C VAL A 91 -2.90 4.68 8.84
N ALA A 92 -1.60 4.76 9.10
CA ALA A 92 -0.77 3.62 9.43
C ALA A 92 -0.87 3.26 10.93
N ARG A 93 -0.89 4.28 11.80
CA ARG A 93 -0.88 4.09 13.24
C ARG A 93 -1.65 5.20 13.95
N PHE A 94 -2.52 4.80 14.86
CA PHE A 94 -3.22 5.72 15.73
C PHE A 94 -3.04 5.28 17.18
N GLU A 95 -2.38 6.10 17.98
CA GLU A 95 -2.11 5.84 19.39
C GLU A 95 -2.69 6.95 20.28
N PRO A 96 -3.16 6.59 21.49
CA PRO A 96 -3.54 7.58 22.47
C PRO A 96 -2.40 8.58 22.76
N PHE A 97 -2.74 9.83 22.95
CA PHE A 97 -1.83 10.93 23.32
C PHE A 97 -0.79 11.32 22.28
N ARG A 98 -0.81 10.71 21.09
CA ARG A 98 0.14 11.02 20.00
C ARG A 98 -0.60 11.42 18.74
N PRO A 99 0.01 12.26 17.89
CA PRO A 99 -0.48 12.45 16.52
C PRO A 99 -0.52 11.13 15.77
N ALA A 100 -1.51 10.96 14.91
CA ALA A 100 -1.59 9.79 14.05
C ALA A 100 -0.42 9.74 13.07
N VAL A 101 0.09 8.56 12.79
CA VAL A 101 1.07 8.36 11.72
C VAL A 101 0.31 8.02 10.45
N CYS A 102 0.45 8.87 9.44
CA CYS A 102 -0.17 8.72 8.14
C CYS A 102 0.89 8.60 7.05
N ILE A 103 0.53 7.99 5.95
CA ILE A 103 1.40 7.85 4.78
C ILE A 103 0.74 8.59 3.63
N LEU A 104 1.45 9.56 3.05
CA LEU A 104 1.05 10.23 1.82
C LEU A 104 1.18 9.26 0.65
N THR A 105 0.10 9.06 -0.09
CA THR A 105 0.08 8.16 -1.24
C THR A 105 0.36 8.91 -2.53
N ASN A 106 0.94 8.24 -3.49
CA ASN A 106 1.27 8.81 -4.80
C ASN A 106 0.76 7.98 -5.98
N ARG A 107 0.24 6.77 -5.74
CA ARG A 107 -0.30 5.86 -6.75
C ARG A 107 -1.51 5.10 -6.22
N ASN A 108 -2.39 4.70 -7.14
CA ASN A 108 -3.40 3.69 -6.90
C ASN A 108 -2.98 2.40 -7.59
N VAL A 109 -3.07 1.27 -6.90
CA VAL A 109 -2.59 0.00 -7.43
C VAL A 109 -3.65 -1.09 -7.37
N SER A 110 -3.47 -2.07 -8.25
CA SER A 110 -4.21 -3.33 -8.24
C SER A 110 -3.24 -4.49 -8.07
N PHE A 111 -3.58 -5.41 -7.19
CA PHE A 111 -2.82 -6.63 -6.94
C PHE A 111 -3.43 -7.78 -7.72
N THR A 112 -2.63 -8.45 -8.52
CA THR A 112 -3.02 -9.57 -9.35
C THR A 112 -2.23 -10.80 -8.91
N ALA A 113 -2.91 -11.91 -8.62
CA ALA A 113 -2.22 -13.16 -8.40
C ALA A 113 -1.59 -13.61 -9.71
N THR A 114 -0.29 -13.79 -9.73
CA THR A 114 0.34 -14.51 -10.84
C THR A 114 -0.19 -15.93 -10.78
N GLY A 115 -0.86 -16.39 -11.85
CA GLY A 115 -1.57 -17.66 -11.86
C GLY A 115 -0.69 -18.87 -11.61
N GLN A 116 -0.35 -19.13 -10.35
CA GLN A 116 -0.13 -20.49 -9.91
C GLN A 116 -1.52 -21.07 -9.64
N SER A 117 -2.16 -21.50 -10.69
CA SER A 117 -3.30 -22.42 -10.60
C SER A 117 -2.78 -23.76 -10.06
N GLY A 118 -2.46 -23.76 -8.76
CA GLY A 118 -2.19 -24.95 -7.99
C GLY A 118 -3.48 -25.67 -7.61
N SER A 119 -4.49 -25.62 -8.44
CA SER A 119 -5.61 -26.53 -8.38
C SER A 119 -5.20 -27.79 -9.16
N GLY A 120 -4.64 -28.75 -8.45
CA GLY A 120 -4.47 -30.11 -8.95
C GLY A 120 -5.79 -30.82 -9.16
N VAL A 121 -6.71 -30.22 -9.89
CA VAL A 121 -7.77 -30.91 -10.58
C VAL A 121 -7.15 -31.43 -11.86
N LEU A 122 -6.73 -32.64 -11.85
CA LEU A 122 -6.47 -33.41 -13.05
C LEU A 122 -7.79 -33.37 -13.88
N ASP A 123 -7.86 -32.39 -14.78
CA ASP A 123 -8.87 -32.43 -15.82
C ASP A 123 -8.53 -33.64 -16.69
N SER A 124 -9.30 -34.72 -16.48
CA SER A 124 -9.12 -36.02 -17.11
C SER A 124 -9.48 -36.02 -18.60
N GLY A 125 -9.44 -34.88 -19.26
CA GLY A 125 -9.89 -34.69 -20.64
C GLY A 125 -8.82 -34.38 -21.70
N SER A 126 -7.60 -34.03 -21.34
CA SER A 126 -6.53 -33.79 -22.33
C SER A 126 -5.32 -34.68 -22.00
N ALA A 127 -5.27 -35.81 -22.65
CA ALA A 127 -4.09 -36.67 -22.69
C ALA A 127 -3.01 -35.97 -23.50
N ASP A 128 -2.35 -34.99 -22.91
CA ASP A 128 -1.17 -34.43 -23.49
C ASP A 128 0.00 -35.40 -23.28
N ALA A 129 0.60 -35.84 -24.37
CA ALA A 129 1.56 -36.93 -24.44
C ALA A 129 2.88 -36.64 -23.66
N CYS A 130 3.01 -35.48 -23.05
CA CYS A 130 4.19 -35.09 -22.29
C CYS A 130 4.24 -35.63 -20.87
N ASN A 131 3.11 -36.14 -20.34
CA ASN A 131 3.05 -36.68 -18.97
C ASN A 131 3.48 -38.15 -18.83
N LEU A 132 3.91 -38.79 -19.94
CA LEU A 132 4.24 -40.23 -19.91
C LEU A 132 5.58 -40.54 -19.19
N ALA A 133 6.39 -39.56 -18.87
CA ALA A 133 7.70 -39.74 -18.26
C ALA A 133 7.82 -39.28 -16.80
N GLY A 134 6.74 -38.87 -16.15
CA GLY A 134 6.77 -38.40 -14.76
C GLY A 134 7.57 -37.11 -14.56
N TYR A 135 7.96 -36.43 -15.62
CA TYR A 135 8.60 -35.13 -15.57
C TYR A 135 7.51 -34.05 -15.60
N GLN A 136 7.21 -33.50 -14.46
CA GLN A 136 6.42 -32.27 -14.39
C GLN A 136 7.29 -31.14 -14.91
N ASP A 137 7.05 -30.76 -16.18
CA ASP A 137 7.57 -29.51 -16.69
C ASP A 137 6.88 -28.38 -15.91
N GLY A 138 7.62 -27.71 -15.04
CA GLY A 138 7.12 -26.57 -14.28
C GLY A 138 6.67 -25.38 -15.15
N TYR A 139 6.78 -25.53 -16.47
CA TYR A 139 6.40 -24.54 -17.47
C TYR A 139 5.01 -24.80 -18.07
N ASN A 140 4.49 -26.00 -17.99
CA ASN A 140 3.26 -26.40 -18.66
C ASN A 140 1.97 -26.16 -17.85
N GLY A 141 2.06 -25.48 -16.73
CA GLY A 141 0.91 -25.05 -15.92
C GLY A 141 0.62 -23.54 -16.00
N GLN A 142 1.34 -22.81 -16.81
CA GLN A 142 0.97 -21.43 -17.12
C GLN A 142 -0.13 -21.48 -18.18
N SER A 143 -1.39 -21.26 -17.79
CA SER A 143 -2.39 -20.81 -18.73
C SER A 143 -1.83 -19.53 -19.36
N THR A 144 -1.62 -19.59 -20.68
CA THR A 144 -1.17 -18.46 -21.52
C THR A 144 -2.21 -17.33 -21.58
N ASP A 145 -3.34 -17.49 -20.95
CA ASP A 145 -4.27 -16.41 -20.68
C ASP A 145 -3.74 -15.64 -19.49
N GLY A 146 -2.94 -14.61 -19.76
CA GLY A 146 -2.32 -13.71 -18.78
C GLY A 146 -3.29 -12.91 -17.90
N SER A 147 -4.48 -13.41 -17.67
CA SER A 147 -5.45 -12.86 -16.72
C SER A 147 -5.31 -13.51 -15.35
N GLY A 148 -4.24 -13.15 -14.63
CA GLY A 148 -4.23 -13.36 -13.19
C GLY A 148 -5.48 -12.74 -12.58
N SER A 149 -6.13 -13.45 -11.63
CA SER A 149 -7.30 -12.88 -10.95
C SER A 149 -6.87 -11.65 -10.14
N VAL A 150 -7.55 -10.53 -10.36
CA VAL A 150 -7.35 -9.34 -9.54
C VAL A 150 -7.86 -9.63 -8.14
N GLU A 151 -6.97 -9.65 -7.15
CA GLU A 151 -7.34 -9.95 -5.76
C GLU A 151 -7.72 -8.69 -4.99
N ALA A 152 -7.08 -7.56 -5.28
CA ALA A 152 -7.43 -6.27 -4.69
C ALA A 152 -7.17 -5.14 -5.69
N SER A 153 -8.05 -4.14 -5.78
CA SER A 153 -7.93 -3.08 -6.78
C SER A 153 -8.23 -1.70 -6.24
N GLY A 154 -7.57 -0.68 -6.84
CA GLY A 154 -7.81 0.72 -6.53
C GLY A 154 -7.21 1.19 -5.21
N TRP A 155 -6.26 0.48 -4.64
CA TRP A 155 -5.68 0.80 -3.34
C TRP A 155 -4.64 1.92 -3.42
N PRO A 156 -4.80 2.99 -2.64
CA PRO A 156 -3.82 4.06 -2.58
C PRO A 156 -2.57 3.62 -1.81
N VAL A 157 -1.43 3.76 -2.44
CA VAL A 157 -0.13 3.36 -1.91
C VAL A 157 0.92 4.45 -2.11
N SER A 158 2.04 4.33 -1.40
CA SER A 158 3.22 5.16 -1.63
C SER A 158 4.34 4.31 -2.21
N ILE A 159 4.75 4.60 -3.44
CA ILE A 159 5.86 3.94 -4.14
C ILE A 159 7.07 4.90 -4.17
N ILE A 160 8.21 4.45 -3.64
CA ILE A 160 9.42 5.24 -3.49
C ILE A 160 10.60 4.48 -4.06
N LEU A 161 11.44 5.16 -4.83
CA LEU A 161 12.69 4.58 -5.30
C LEU A 161 13.67 4.43 -4.12
N LYS A 162 14.05 3.20 -3.78
CA LYS A 162 14.93 2.91 -2.65
C LYS A 162 16.41 2.88 -3.02
N ASN A 163 16.73 2.26 -4.13
CA ASN A 163 18.11 2.15 -4.61
C ASN A 163 18.25 2.76 -5.99
N LYS A 164 19.25 3.60 -6.16
CA LYS A 164 19.67 4.13 -7.46
C LYS A 164 20.41 3.04 -8.25
N GLY A 165 19.77 1.89 -8.53
CA GLY A 165 20.30 0.81 -9.34
C GLY A 165 21.79 0.57 -9.09
N GLU A 166 22.16 -0.34 -8.19
CA GLU A 166 23.54 -0.84 -8.16
C GLU A 166 23.85 -1.42 -9.54
N ARG A 167 25.00 -1.07 -10.09
CA ARG A 167 25.50 -1.73 -11.28
C ARG A 167 25.73 -3.20 -10.93
N VAL A 168 24.87 -4.06 -11.42
CA VAL A 168 25.16 -5.49 -11.40
C VAL A 168 26.39 -5.67 -12.28
N SER A 169 27.54 -5.90 -11.68
CA SER A 169 28.81 -6.10 -12.38
C SER A 169 28.89 -7.50 -12.98
N SER A 170 27.86 -7.90 -13.73
CA SER A 170 27.83 -9.20 -14.40
C SER A 170 28.72 -9.24 -15.64
N GLY A 171 29.35 -8.13 -16.03
CA GLY A 171 30.20 -8.05 -17.21
C GLY A 171 29.48 -8.28 -18.55
N LEU A 172 28.17 -8.46 -18.56
CA LEU A 172 27.38 -8.65 -19.75
C LEU A 172 27.08 -7.30 -20.41
N PRO A 173 27.18 -7.18 -21.75
CA PRO A 173 26.75 -5.99 -22.46
C PRO A 173 25.23 -5.85 -22.31
N GLY A 174 24.77 -4.73 -21.75
CA GLY A 174 23.37 -4.44 -21.48
C GLY A 174 23.03 -4.45 -19.98
N ASN A 175 23.82 -3.73 -19.15
CA ASN A 175 23.49 -3.49 -17.74
C ASN A 175 22.09 -2.89 -17.60
N LEU A 176 21.09 -3.74 -17.43
CA LEU A 176 19.74 -3.33 -17.06
C LEU A 176 19.79 -2.85 -15.60
N ARG A 177 19.56 -1.58 -15.41
CA ARG A 177 19.41 -1.01 -14.06
C ARG A 177 18.00 -1.36 -13.56
N SER A 178 17.85 -2.45 -12.87
CA SER A 178 16.61 -2.72 -12.15
C SER A 178 16.50 -1.74 -10.97
N GLY A 179 15.62 -0.76 -11.07
CA GLY A 179 15.28 0.09 -9.94
C GLY A 179 14.51 -0.74 -8.92
N GLN A 180 15.01 -0.83 -7.69
CA GLN A 180 14.22 -1.38 -6.58
C GLN A 180 13.39 -0.26 -5.96
N PHE A 181 12.10 -0.53 -5.81
CA PHE A 181 11.17 0.38 -5.19
C PHE A 181 10.67 -0.20 -3.88
N GLU A 182 10.39 0.69 -2.94
CA GLU A 182 9.68 0.39 -1.72
C GLU A 182 8.24 0.86 -1.87
N MET A 183 7.29 -0.02 -1.65
CA MET A 183 5.87 0.32 -1.64
C MET A 183 5.32 0.18 -0.24
N LEU A 184 4.66 1.23 0.24
CA LEU A 184 3.92 1.25 1.49
C LEU A 184 2.44 1.21 1.15
N ALA A 185 1.76 0.14 1.56
CA ALA A 185 0.35 -0.08 1.33
C ALA A 185 -0.41 -0.18 2.67
N PRO A 186 -1.67 0.27 2.74
CA PRO A 186 -2.50 0.10 3.93
C PRO A 186 -2.79 -1.38 4.22
N VAL A 187 -3.34 -1.66 5.39
CA VAL A 187 -3.91 -2.98 5.67
C VAL A 187 -5.17 -3.13 4.83
N VAL A 188 -5.17 -4.13 3.94
CA VAL A 188 -6.33 -4.46 3.11
C VAL A 188 -7.16 -5.51 3.83
N PRO A 189 -8.47 -5.28 4.10
CA PRO A 189 -9.30 -6.26 4.79
C PRO A 189 -9.38 -7.59 4.02
N GLY A 190 -9.03 -8.69 4.69
CA GLY A 190 -9.11 -10.03 4.10
C GLY A 190 -8.04 -10.36 3.05
N PHE A 191 -7.06 -9.48 2.82
CA PHE A 191 -5.99 -9.71 1.84
C PHE A 191 -4.62 -9.35 2.43
N THR A 192 -3.65 -10.19 2.15
CA THR A 192 -2.23 -9.93 2.45
C THR A 192 -1.43 -10.15 1.18
N PRO A 193 -0.69 -9.15 0.70
CA PRO A 193 0.20 -9.32 -0.45
C PRO A 193 1.19 -10.46 -0.24
N ARG A 194 1.57 -11.13 -1.32
CA ARG A 194 2.52 -12.24 -1.31
C ARG A 194 3.66 -11.96 -2.30
N PRO A 195 4.86 -12.53 -2.07
CA PRO A 195 5.92 -12.51 -3.07
C PRO A 195 5.43 -13.08 -4.42
N TYR A 196 6.00 -12.56 -5.48
CA TYR A 196 5.69 -12.92 -6.88
C TYR A 196 4.32 -12.50 -7.40
N MET A 197 3.53 -11.75 -6.63
CA MET A 197 2.34 -11.10 -7.18
C MET A 197 2.72 -9.98 -8.14
N THR A 198 1.87 -9.73 -9.12
CA THR A 198 1.97 -8.56 -9.98
C THR A 198 1.17 -7.41 -9.38
N VAL A 199 1.76 -6.23 -9.38
CA VAL A 199 1.13 -4.97 -8.98
C VAL A 199 1.09 -4.06 -10.19
N THR A 200 -0.08 -3.60 -10.57
CA THR A 200 -0.24 -2.63 -11.66
C THR A 200 -0.68 -1.30 -11.06
N ASP A 201 0.03 -0.22 -11.39
CA ASP A 201 -0.32 1.12 -10.93
C ASP A 201 -1.34 1.80 -11.88
N ASP A 202 -1.82 2.97 -11.46
CA ASP A 202 -2.76 3.82 -12.20
C ASP A 202 -2.18 4.41 -13.51
N MET A 203 -0.87 4.25 -13.76
CA MET A 203 -0.21 4.62 -15.01
C MET A 203 0.04 3.42 -15.94
N GLY A 204 -0.38 2.23 -15.53
CA GLY A 204 -0.17 0.98 -16.28
C GLY A 204 1.24 0.40 -16.13
N THR A 205 2.02 0.87 -15.15
CA THR A 205 3.32 0.26 -14.87
C THR A 205 3.12 -1.01 -14.06
N GLU A 206 3.75 -2.08 -14.50
CA GLU A 206 3.73 -3.36 -13.81
C GLU A 206 4.97 -3.58 -12.97
N TYR A 207 4.74 -4.05 -11.77
CA TYR A 207 5.79 -4.40 -10.80
C TYR A 207 5.59 -5.83 -10.34
N THR A 208 6.70 -6.52 -10.06
CA THR A 208 6.69 -7.79 -9.34
C THR A 208 7.01 -7.55 -7.88
N VAL A 209 6.29 -8.20 -6.97
CA VAL A 209 6.56 -8.17 -5.54
C VAL A 209 7.70 -9.12 -5.23
N ASP A 210 8.86 -8.59 -4.80
CA ASP A 210 10.04 -9.38 -4.44
C ASP A 210 9.97 -9.88 -3.00
N ALA A 211 9.53 -9.00 -2.08
CA ALA A 211 9.41 -9.33 -0.66
C ALA A 211 8.28 -8.55 0.00
N VAL A 212 7.70 -9.13 1.04
CA VAL A 212 6.61 -8.53 1.81
C VAL A 212 6.95 -8.56 3.30
N GLU A 213 6.81 -7.42 3.94
CA GLU A 213 6.87 -7.25 5.39
C GLU A 213 5.48 -6.79 5.89
N PRO A 214 4.61 -7.73 6.28
CA PRO A 214 3.31 -7.38 6.82
C PRO A 214 3.44 -6.88 8.25
N SER A 215 2.69 -5.83 8.58
CA SER A 215 2.62 -5.29 9.93
C SER A 215 1.20 -4.85 10.28
N GLN A 216 0.96 -4.60 11.56
CA GLN A 216 -0.31 -4.01 12.00
C GLN A 216 -0.53 -2.57 11.50
N TYR A 217 0.49 -1.94 10.96
CA TYR A 217 0.47 -0.56 10.45
C TYR A 217 0.28 -0.47 8.93
N GLY A 218 0.30 -1.59 8.25
CA GLY A 218 0.27 -1.70 6.80
C GLY A 218 1.29 -2.72 6.30
N ASN A 219 1.38 -2.83 5.00
CA ASN A 219 2.28 -3.74 4.31
C ASN A 219 3.42 -2.93 3.67
N ARG A 220 4.64 -3.34 3.95
CA ARG A 220 5.83 -2.82 3.30
C ARG A 220 6.32 -3.85 2.29
N LEU A 221 6.38 -3.46 1.03
CA LEU A 221 6.74 -4.35 -0.06
C LEU A 221 8.01 -3.83 -0.75
N MET A 222 8.86 -4.75 -1.11
CA MET A 222 9.93 -4.49 -2.08
C MET A 222 9.40 -4.93 -3.43
N ILE A 223 9.45 -4.03 -4.41
CA ILE A 223 8.93 -4.27 -5.75
C ILE A 223 9.97 -3.89 -6.80
N SER A 224 9.97 -4.62 -7.90
CA SER A 224 10.80 -4.35 -9.08
C SER A 224 9.93 -4.14 -10.29
N VAL A 225 10.34 -3.23 -11.20
CA VAL A 225 9.60 -2.97 -12.44
C VAL A 225 9.77 -4.15 -13.39
N ASN A 226 8.68 -4.64 -13.93
CA ASN A 226 8.71 -5.59 -15.03
C ASN A 226 9.18 -4.86 -16.28
N GLN A 227 10.36 -5.23 -16.77
CA GLN A 227 10.87 -4.72 -18.05
C GLN A 227 10.25 -5.55 -19.16
N ILE A 228 9.47 -4.89 -20.01
CA ILE A 228 8.93 -5.44 -21.25
C ILE A 228 10.00 -5.41 -22.33
#